data_c7f33c320ccc99ef60596b268cc5055c
#
_entry.id   c7f33c320ccc99ef60596b268cc5055c
#
_cell.length_a   1.000
_cell.length_b   1.000
_cell.length_c   1.000
_cell.angle_alpha   90.00
_cell.angle_beta   90.00
_cell.angle_gamma   90.00
#
_symmetry.space_group_name_H-M   'P 1'
#
loop_
_entity.id
_entity.type
_entity.pdbx_description
1 polymer ?
#
loop_
_entity_poly.entity_id
_entity_poly.type
_entity_poly.pdbx_seq_one_letter_code
_entity_poly.pdbx_strand_id
1 'polypeptide(L)'
;MRKWIQKIMAAVLVMSLLLSGGAAYATEPVETQPAATEAPTEAPTEAPAEASTEAPTEAPTEAPTEEPTEEPTEPPTEPKVYTVDTESGIYRVCQELAVDMPYDQLLVYDATNDEILFSDSREGSKLYPASVTKLFSSYVALQYLDPLDVVTVGEEMNLVHAGSSLAYIAKGNRLYVRMLVEGMMLPSGNDAAIVLATAAGRKIAGNEELTPSEAIETFVHEMNRMAKELGFERTHFSNPDGWHTGSHYTCLNDMARIAKLALENSTIARYMRTGEDEVTFLTGQTKEWKNTNLLVNKDEGFFRYDAIGMKTGYTRPAEYCLMSAFRLSDGRNLVVGVFGYADSYKRFNDVNKLVSACKDQIAEEAKEAKNNGTP
;
A
#
# COMPACT_ATOMS: atom_id res chain seq x y z
N MET A 1 35.02 27.38 -30.51
CA MET A 1 35.10 25.96 -30.11
C MET A 1 36.40 25.60 -29.37
N ARG A 2 37.60 25.95 -29.83
CA ARG A 2 38.88 25.55 -29.13
C ARG A 2 39.08 26.11 -27.72
N LYS A 3 38.55 27.28 -27.36
CA LYS A 3 38.71 27.92 -26.03
C LYS A 3 37.74 27.35 -24.96
N TRP A 4 36.72 26.61 -25.36
CA TRP A 4 35.75 25.98 -24.43
C TRP A 4 36.22 24.60 -23.98
N ILE A 5 36.88 23.88 -24.85
CA ILE A 5 37.45 22.55 -24.54
C ILE A 5 38.61 22.62 -23.54
N GLN A 6 39.43 23.72 -23.58
CA GLN A 6 40.51 23.94 -22.65
C GLN A 6 40.04 24.29 -21.23
N LYS A 7 38.84 24.85 -21.03
CA LYS A 7 38.28 25.13 -19.69
C LYS A 7 37.68 23.91 -19.03
N ILE A 8 37.18 22.94 -19.79
CA ILE A 8 36.65 21.68 -19.28
C ILE A 8 37.79 20.73 -18.84
N MET A 9 38.92 20.72 -19.55
CA MET A 9 40.07 19.91 -19.16
C MET A 9 40.78 20.43 -17.91
N ALA A 10 40.74 21.72 -17.60
CA ALA A 10 41.32 22.28 -16.38
C ALA A 10 40.49 22.02 -15.12
N ALA A 11 39.15 21.84 -15.25
CA ALA A 11 38.27 21.53 -14.13
C ALA A 11 38.34 20.07 -13.70
N VAL A 12 38.67 19.15 -14.61
CA VAL A 12 38.79 17.71 -14.30
C VAL A 12 40.12 17.39 -13.63
N LEU A 13 41.17 18.18 -13.85
CA LEU A 13 42.49 17.95 -13.24
C LEU A 13 42.63 18.48 -11.79
N VAL A 14 41.78 19.39 -11.36
CA VAL A 14 41.76 19.90 -9.98
C VAL A 14 40.95 19.00 -9.04
N MET A 15 40.05 18.18 -9.56
CA MET A 15 39.23 17.28 -8.73
C MET A 15 39.88 15.93 -8.41
N SER A 16 41.02 15.59 -9.04
CA SER A 16 41.76 14.34 -8.82
C SER A 16 42.91 14.46 -7.80
N LEU A 17 43.18 15.63 -7.22
CA LEU A 17 44.27 15.85 -6.27
C LEU A 17 43.84 16.06 -4.80
N LEU A 18 42.55 15.86 -4.47
CA LEU A 18 42.00 16.02 -3.10
C LEU A 18 41.53 14.71 -2.45
N LEU A 19 41.90 13.55 -2.99
CA LEU A 19 41.50 12.23 -2.46
C LEU A 19 42.68 11.36 -2.01
N SER A 20 43.77 11.96 -1.47
CA SER A 20 44.84 11.19 -0.81
C SER A 20 45.27 11.86 0.49
N GLY A 21 44.42 11.80 1.49
CA GLY A 21 44.71 12.17 2.87
C GLY A 21 44.12 11.11 3.79
N GLY A 22 44.93 10.07 4.12
CA GLY A 22 44.52 9.05 5.08
C GLY A 22 44.49 9.65 6.49
N ALA A 23 43.36 9.50 7.17
CA ALA A 23 43.27 9.69 8.61
C ALA A 23 43.28 8.33 9.29
N ALA A 24 44.36 8.06 10.02
CA ALA A 24 44.47 6.93 10.92
C ALA A 24 43.58 7.18 12.14
N TYR A 25 42.63 6.28 12.39
CA TYR A 25 41.92 6.24 13.66
C TYR A 25 42.71 5.40 14.66
N ALA A 26 43.14 6.06 15.72
CA ALA A 26 43.72 5.43 16.89
C ALA A 26 42.57 4.72 17.67
N THR A 27 42.77 3.46 17.95
CA THR A 27 41.93 2.67 18.86
C THR A 27 42.41 2.91 20.29
N GLU A 28 41.57 3.49 21.14
CA GLU A 28 41.74 3.45 22.58
C GLU A 28 41.21 2.15 23.20
N PRO A 29 41.83 1.61 24.24
CA PRO A 29 41.46 0.31 24.79
C PRO A 29 40.24 0.41 25.73
N VAL A 30 39.35 -0.56 25.62
CA VAL A 30 38.21 -0.78 26.51
C VAL A 30 38.74 -1.27 27.87
N GLU A 31 38.51 -0.51 28.93
CA GLU A 31 38.68 -0.95 30.33
C GLU A 31 37.56 -1.94 30.67
N THR A 32 37.98 -3.12 31.06
CA THR A 32 37.15 -4.17 31.69
C THR A 32 37.01 -3.87 33.18
N GLN A 33 35.80 -3.68 33.67
CA GLN A 33 35.49 -3.77 35.11
C GLN A 33 35.03 -5.18 35.50
N PRO A 34 35.39 -5.64 36.69
CA PRO A 34 35.26 -7.01 37.10
C PRO A 34 33.86 -7.35 37.66
N ALA A 35 33.50 -8.62 37.49
CA ALA A 35 32.35 -9.28 38.04
C ALA A 35 32.31 -9.19 39.59
N ALA A 36 31.14 -8.92 40.14
CA ALA A 36 30.86 -9.15 41.57
C ALA A 36 29.98 -10.39 41.74
N THR A 37 30.43 -11.22 42.60
CA THR A 37 30.09 -12.57 42.96
C THR A 37 28.98 -12.59 44.02
N GLU A 38 28.11 -13.60 43.91
CA GLU A 38 27.42 -14.38 44.96
C GLU A 38 26.31 -13.81 45.84
N ALA A 39 25.21 -14.60 45.79
CA ALA A 39 24.14 -14.74 46.76
C ALA A 39 24.68 -15.30 48.14
N PRO A 40 23.90 -15.35 49.21
CA PRO A 40 22.88 -16.40 49.33
C PRO A 40 21.60 -16.04 50.11
N THR A 41 20.54 -16.79 49.78
CA THR A 41 19.61 -17.56 50.62
C THR A 41 19.24 -17.05 52.01
N GLU A 42 17.96 -16.87 52.27
CA GLU A 42 17.21 -17.54 53.34
C GLU A 42 15.71 -17.31 53.22
N ALA A 43 14.95 -18.39 53.21
CA ALA A 43 13.54 -18.46 53.48
C ALA A 43 13.30 -18.63 54.99
N PRO A 44 12.14 -18.27 55.49
CA PRO A 44 11.50 -19.07 56.54
C PRO A 44 10.09 -19.48 56.18
N THR A 45 9.92 -20.70 56.39
CA THR A 45 8.87 -21.65 56.66
C THR A 45 7.80 -21.18 57.67
N GLU A 46 6.63 -21.76 57.48
CA GLU A 46 5.55 -22.16 58.41
C GLU A 46 4.24 -21.32 58.40
N ALA A 47 3.23 -22.07 57.98
CA ALA A 47 1.82 -21.95 58.37
C ALA A 47 1.61 -22.52 59.81
N PRO A 48 0.47 -22.37 60.47
CA PRO A 48 -0.74 -23.08 60.05
C PRO A 48 -2.10 -22.37 60.29
N ALA A 49 -3.07 -22.86 59.52
CA ALA A 49 -4.48 -23.10 59.78
C ALA A 49 -5.23 -22.45 60.96
N GLU A 50 -6.36 -21.83 60.63
CA GLU A 50 -7.63 -22.17 61.31
C GLU A 50 -8.82 -22.04 60.34
N ALA A 51 -9.63 -23.09 60.34
CA ALA A 51 -10.88 -23.22 59.60
C ALA A 51 -11.99 -22.48 60.33
N SER A 52 -12.79 -21.69 59.60
CA SER A 52 -14.13 -21.30 60.04
C SER A 52 -15.13 -21.67 58.96
N THR A 53 -16.01 -22.56 59.35
CA THR A 53 -17.15 -23.08 58.60
C THR A 53 -18.30 -22.08 58.72
N GLU A 54 -18.75 -21.49 57.63
CA GLU A 54 -20.12 -20.95 57.58
C GLU A 54 -20.80 -21.39 56.27
N ALA A 55 -22.08 -21.74 56.43
CA ALA A 55 -22.95 -22.43 55.50
C ALA A 55 -23.43 -21.54 54.30
N PRO A 56 -23.97 -22.13 53.24
CA PRO A 56 -24.19 -21.49 51.97
C PRO A 56 -25.40 -20.56 51.97
N THR A 57 -25.20 -19.33 51.53
CA THR A 57 -26.27 -18.41 51.11
C THR A 57 -26.59 -18.65 49.64
N GLU A 58 -27.87 -18.85 49.36
CA GLU A 58 -28.41 -19.08 48.04
C GLU A 58 -28.00 -17.94 47.05
N ALA A 59 -27.52 -18.33 45.89
CA ALA A 59 -27.24 -17.43 44.77
C ALA A 59 -28.54 -16.92 44.14
N PRO A 60 -28.61 -15.65 43.71
CA PRO A 60 -29.70 -15.17 42.87
C PRO A 60 -29.61 -15.83 41.49
N THR A 61 -30.72 -16.36 41.03
CA THR A 61 -30.90 -16.86 39.67
C THR A 61 -30.72 -15.70 38.68
N GLU A 62 -29.62 -15.70 37.97
CA GLU A 62 -29.44 -14.79 36.82
C GLU A 62 -30.45 -15.14 35.72
N ALA A 63 -31.16 -14.13 35.26
CA ALA A 63 -32.01 -14.21 34.07
C ALA A 63 -31.15 -14.52 32.81
N PRO A 64 -31.68 -15.25 31.80
CA PRO A 64 -30.94 -15.52 30.60
C PRO A 64 -30.56 -14.20 29.90
N THR A 65 -29.26 -13.97 29.77
CA THR A 65 -28.74 -12.93 28.88
C THR A 65 -29.13 -13.32 27.44
N GLU A 66 -30.00 -12.58 26.81
CA GLU A 66 -30.27 -12.73 25.39
C GLU A 66 -28.96 -12.56 24.63
N GLU A 67 -28.56 -13.59 23.88
CA GLU A 67 -27.46 -13.47 22.91
C GLU A 67 -27.78 -12.34 21.93
N PRO A 68 -26.80 -11.48 21.56
CA PRO A 68 -27.03 -10.48 20.53
C PRO A 68 -27.49 -11.18 19.25
N THR A 69 -28.69 -10.90 18.82
CA THR A 69 -29.17 -11.33 17.51
C THR A 69 -28.27 -10.69 16.47
N GLU A 70 -27.41 -11.50 15.82
CA GLU A 70 -26.68 -11.08 14.64
C GLU A 70 -27.69 -10.60 13.60
N GLU A 71 -27.59 -9.33 13.21
CA GLU A 71 -28.34 -8.83 12.04
C GLU A 71 -27.95 -9.71 10.83
N PRO A 72 -28.91 -10.05 9.96
CA PRO A 72 -28.60 -10.86 8.79
C PRO A 72 -27.64 -10.11 7.89
N THR A 73 -26.36 -10.50 7.93
CA THR A 73 -25.37 -10.07 6.95
C THR A 73 -25.83 -10.51 5.57
N GLU A 74 -25.88 -9.59 4.63
CA GLU A 74 -26.12 -9.94 3.21
C GLU A 74 -25.13 -11.06 2.81
N PRO A 75 -25.58 -12.04 2.02
CA PRO A 75 -24.70 -13.13 1.60
C PRO A 75 -23.50 -12.56 0.85
N PRO A 76 -22.30 -13.15 1.02
CA PRO A 76 -21.10 -12.71 0.31
C PRO A 76 -21.36 -12.58 -1.17
N THR A 77 -20.90 -11.51 -1.79
CA THR A 77 -21.00 -11.31 -3.23
C THR A 77 -20.31 -12.48 -3.95
N GLU A 78 -21.00 -13.13 -4.87
CA GLU A 78 -20.37 -14.18 -5.66
C GLU A 78 -19.16 -13.63 -6.41
N PRO A 79 -18.06 -14.39 -6.51
CA PRO A 79 -16.89 -13.98 -7.27
C PRO A 79 -17.29 -13.63 -8.69
N LYS A 80 -16.93 -12.42 -9.14
CA LYS A 80 -17.14 -12.03 -10.53
C LYS A 80 -16.14 -12.77 -11.41
N VAL A 81 -16.64 -13.59 -12.31
CA VAL A 81 -15.83 -14.24 -13.34
C VAL A 81 -15.62 -13.24 -14.48
N TYR A 82 -14.37 -12.84 -14.70
CA TYR A 82 -14.01 -12.02 -15.86
C TYR A 82 -13.72 -12.91 -17.05
N THR A 83 -14.39 -12.63 -18.17
CA THR A 83 -14.12 -13.24 -19.48
C THR A 83 -13.35 -12.22 -20.31
N VAL A 84 -12.16 -12.59 -20.78
CA VAL A 84 -11.33 -11.74 -21.65
C VAL A 84 -11.68 -12.06 -23.11
N ASP A 85 -12.00 -11.02 -23.89
CA ASP A 85 -12.21 -11.16 -25.34
C ASP A 85 -10.83 -11.20 -26.04
N THR A 86 -10.35 -12.40 -26.32
CA THR A 86 -9.06 -12.65 -26.98
C THR A 86 -9.05 -12.29 -28.46
N GLU A 87 -10.21 -12.03 -29.06
CA GLU A 87 -10.35 -11.60 -30.46
C GLU A 87 -10.40 -10.07 -30.61
N SER A 88 -10.46 -9.32 -29.51
CA SER A 88 -10.49 -7.85 -29.54
C SER A 88 -9.18 -7.26 -30.07
N GLY A 89 -9.26 -6.10 -30.70
CA GLY A 89 -8.08 -5.35 -31.13
C GLY A 89 -7.17 -4.97 -29.97
N ILE A 90 -7.74 -4.58 -28.83
CA ILE A 90 -7.01 -4.23 -27.62
C ILE A 90 -6.21 -5.43 -27.08
N TYR A 91 -6.82 -6.63 -27.06
CA TYR A 91 -6.13 -7.84 -26.62
C TYR A 91 -4.88 -8.10 -27.48
N ARG A 92 -5.02 -8.04 -28.82
CA ARG A 92 -3.90 -8.29 -29.75
C ARG A 92 -2.77 -7.29 -29.57
N VAL A 93 -3.10 -5.99 -29.48
CA VAL A 93 -2.10 -4.93 -29.23
C VAL A 93 -1.37 -5.16 -27.91
N CYS A 94 -2.08 -5.50 -26.83
CA CYS A 94 -1.48 -5.84 -25.54
C CYS A 94 -0.58 -7.06 -25.65
N GLN A 95 -1.02 -8.10 -26.33
CA GLN A 95 -0.26 -9.35 -26.52
C GLN A 95 1.05 -9.10 -27.28
N GLU A 96 1.02 -8.32 -28.34
CA GLU A 96 2.21 -7.96 -29.13
C GLU A 96 3.24 -7.20 -28.28
N LEU A 97 2.82 -6.19 -27.54
CA LEU A 97 3.72 -5.39 -26.69
C LEU A 97 4.24 -6.18 -25.47
N ALA A 98 3.42 -7.07 -24.94
CA ALA A 98 3.76 -7.89 -23.79
C ALA A 98 4.96 -8.83 -24.03
N VAL A 99 5.23 -9.20 -25.28
CA VAL A 99 6.37 -10.10 -25.64
C VAL A 99 7.70 -9.53 -25.15
N ASP A 100 7.92 -8.22 -25.29
CA ASP A 100 9.17 -7.54 -24.95
C ASP A 100 9.19 -6.92 -23.55
N MET A 101 8.10 -7.05 -22.79
CA MET A 101 7.98 -6.50 -21.44
C MET A 101 8.41 -7.52 -20.38
N PRO A 102 9.33 -7.19 -19.46
CA PRO A 102 9.84 -8.10 -18.43
C PRO A 102 8.98 -8.07 -17.16
N TYR A 103 7.72 -8.44 -17.24
CA TYR A 103 6.81 -8.54 -16.10
C TYR A 103 6.63 -10.02 -15.70
N ASP A 104 6.20 -10.25 -14.46
CA ASP A 104 5.65 -11.53 -14.02
C ASP A 104 4.14 -11.59 -14.25
N GLN A 105 3.46 -10.46 -14.00
CA GLN A 105 2.03 -10.34 -14.19
C GLN A 105 1.65 -8.97 -14.77
N LEU A 106 0.71 -8.97 -15.71
CA LEU A 106 0.22 -7.79 -16.43
C LEU A 106 -1.31 -7.79 -16.48
N LEU A 107 -1.91 -6.64 -16.18
CA LEU A 107 -3.35 -6.38 -16.23
C LEU A 107 -3.63 -5.14 -17.07
N VAL A 108 -4.61 -5.21 -17.96
CA VAL A 108 -5.28 -4.06 -18.59
C VAL A 108 -6.77 -4.19 -18.31
N TYR A 109 -7.34 -3.19 -17.66
CA TYR A 109 -8.69 -3.23 -17.14
C TYR A 109 -9.45 -1.93 -17.42
N ASP A 110 -10.65 -2.05 -18.00
CA ASP A 110 -11.60 -0.94 -18.13
C ASP A 110 -12.43 -0.85 -16.83
N ALA A 111 -12.04 0.07 -15.95
CA ALA A 111 -12.69 0.23 -14.65
C ALA A 111 -14.09 0.87 -14.75
N THR A 112 -14.44 1.49 -15.88
CA THR A 112 -15.77 2.08 -16.12
C THR A 112 -16.76 1.01 -16.49
N ASN A 113 -16.40 0.11 -17.42
CA ASN A 113 -17.25 -0.99 -17.84
C ASN A 113 -17.09 -2.23 -16.97
N ASP A 114 -16.09 -2.23 -16.07
CA ASP A 114 -15.74 -3.35 -15.20
C ASP A 114 -15.39 -4.61 -16.02
N GLU A 115 -14.45 -4.45 -16.98
CA GLU A 115 -14.02 -5.49 -17.91
C GLU A 115 -12.48 -5.62 -17.93
N ILE A 116 -11.98 -6.86 -17.84
CA ILE A 116 -10.57 -7.15 -18.06
C ILE A 116 -10.33 -7.25 -19.56
N LEU A 117 -9.56 -6.33 -20.12
CA LEU A 117 -9.23 -6.28 -21.55
C LEU A 117 -8.03 -7.15 -21.88
N PHE A 118 -7.11 -7.30 -20.94
CA PHE A 118 -5.95 -8.19 -21.05
C PHE A 118 -5.45 -8.58 -19.65
N SER A 119 -5.11 -9.85 -19.48
CA SER A 119 -4.41 -10.33 -18.29
C SER A 119 -3.45 -11.44 -18.65
N ASP A 120 -2.23 -11.37 -18.14
CA ASP A 120 -1.21 -12.41 -18.29
C ASP A 120 -0.45 -12.62 -16.99
N SER A 121 -0.21 -13.88 -16.63
CA SER A 121 0.50 -14.29 -15.44
C SER A 121 1.54 -15.35 -15.82
N ARG A 122 2.83 -14.97 -15.89
CA ARG A 122 3.92 -15.83 -16.35
C ARG A 122 4.40 -16.82 -15.30
N GLU A 123 4.34 -16.44 -14.02
CA GLU A 123 4.87 -17.26 -12.91
C GLU A 123 3.77 -17.81 -11.98
N GLY A 124 2.68 -18.27 -12.53
CA GLY A 124 1.62 -18.84 -11.73
C GLY A 124 0.72 -17.75 -11.10
N SER A 125 0.08 -18.09 -10.01
CA SER A 125 -1.15 -17.42 -9.62
C SER A 125 -1.06 -16.50 -8.41
N LYS A 126 0.05 -16.50 -7.68
CA LYS A 126 0.27 -15.60 -6.53
C LYS A 126 0.96 -14.34 -6.99
N LEU A 127 0.33 -13.20 -6.71
CA LEU A 127 0.88 -11.88 -6.90
C LEU A 127 1.22 -11.29 -5.53
N TYR A 128 2.43 -10.79 -5.36
CA TYR A 128 2.83 -10.02 -4.18
C TYR A 128 2.65 -8.53 -4.47
N PRO A 129 1.63 -7.88 -3.86
CA PRO A 129 1.25 -6.51 -4.25
C PRO A 129 2.21 -5.44 -3.71
N ALA A 130 3.06 -5.76 -2.73
CA ALA A 130 3.84 -4.78 -2.00
C ALA A 130 2.96 -3.59 -1.55
N SER A 131 3.45 -2.35 -1.62
CA SER A 131 2.69 -1.16 -1.20
C SER A 131 1.45 -0.83 -2.05
N VAL A 132 1.15 -1.59 -3.11
CA VAL A 132 -0.14 -1.47 -3.80
C VAL A 132 -1.29 -1.88 -2.87
N THR A 133 -1.03 -2.71 -1.86
CA THR A 133 -1.92 -3.04 -0.72
C THR A 133 -2.58 -1.81 -0.12
N LYS A 134 -1.87 -0.67 -0.05
CA LYS A 134 -2.36 0.56 0.58
C LYS A 134 -3.62 1.15 -0.06
N LEU A 135 -3.90 0.81 -1.32
CA LEU A 135 -5.18 1.15 -1.95
C LEU A 135 -6.35 0.50 -1.19
N PHE A 136 -6.23 -0.80 -0.89
CA PHE A 136 -7.28 -1.52 -0.19
C PHE A 136 -7.31 -1.20 1.32
N SER A 137 -6.14 -1.06 1.96
CA SER A 137 -6.09 -0.64 3.37
C SER A 137 -6.73 0.72 3.58
N SER A 138 -6.51 1.68 2.68
CA SER A 138 -7.17 2.99 2.74
C SER A 138 -8.68 2.87 2.53
N TYR A 139 -9.11 2.02 1.58
CA TYR A 139 -10.53 1.78 1.35
C TYR A 139 -11.22 1.21 2.60
N VAL A 140 -10.65 0.18 3.21
CA VAL A 140 -11.20 -0.44 4.43
C VAL A 140 -11.23 0.55 5.59
N ALA A 141 -10.16 1.29 5.85
CA ALA A 141 -10.11 2.26 6.93
C ALA A 141 -11.19 3.35 6.80
N LEU A 142 -11.43 3.82 5.57
CA LEU A 142 -12.42 4.85 5.27
C LEU A 142 -13.89 4.35 5.35
N GLN A 143 -14.14 3.07 5.60
CA GLN A 143 -15.47 2.57 5.95
C GLN A 143 -15.80 2.85 7.43
N TYR A 144 -14.79 3.07 8.28
CA TYR A 144 -14.91 3.21 9.73
C TYR A 144 -14.53 4.60 10.25
N LEU A 145 -13.66 5.31 9.52
CA LEU A 145 -13.11 6.61 9.91
C LEU A 145 -13.56 7.71 8.94
N ASP A 146 -13.98 8.84 9.48
CA ASP A 146 -14.21 10.03 8.66
C ASP A 146 -12.87 10.63 8.21
N PRO A 147 -12.74 11.10 6.97
CA PRO A 147 -11.52 11.77 6.50
C PRO A 147 -11.06 12.97 7.36
N LEU A 148 -11.96 13.58 8.12
CA LEU A 148 -11.67 14.70 9.02
C LEU A 148 -11.47 14.27 10.49
N ASP A 149 -11.62 13.00 10.82
CA ASP A 149 -11.25 12.50 12.14
C ASP A 149 -9.78 12.80 12.43
N VAL A 150 -9.48 13.14 13.69
CA VAL A 150 -8.12 13.47 14.13
C VAL A 150 -7.49 12.27 14.82
N VAL A 151 -6.38 11.82 14.28
CA VAL A 151 -5.55 10.76 14.87
C VAL A 151 -4.33 11.37 15.53
N THR A 152 -4.02 10.94 16.75
CA THR A 152 -2.76 11.24 17.43
C THR A 152 -1.83 10.06 17.30
N VAL A 153 -0.65 10.27 16.73
CA VAL A 153 0.37 9.24 16.53
C VAL A 153 0.96 8.80 17.87
N GLY A 154 0.96 7.51 18.13
CA GLY A 154 1.35 6.90 19.40
C GLY A 154 2.51 5.91 19.29
N GLU A 155 2.42 4.84 20.10
CA GLU A 155 3.44 3.77 20.20
C GLU A 155 3.44 2.83 19.00
N GLU A 156 2.42 2.87 18.14
CA GLU A 156 2.35 2.10 16.90
C GLU A 156 3.54 2.35 15.98
N MET A 157 4.21 3.50 16.12
CA MET A 157 5.45 3.81 15.40
C MET A 157 6.57 2.79 15.64
N ASN A 158 6.55 2.09 16.77
CA ASN A 158 7.51 1.02 17.08
C ASN A 158 7.30 -0.25 16.23
N LEU A 159 6.16 -0.34 15.54
CA LEU A 159 5.80 -1.47 14.66
C LEU A 159 6.19 -1.22 13.19
N VAL A 160 6.69 -0.04 12.87
CA VAL A 160 7.15 0.29 11.52
C VAL A 160 8.46 -0.44 11.22
N HIS A 161 8.47 -1.25 10.17
CA HIS A 161 9.66 -2.01 9.79
C HIS A 161 10.81 -1.11 9.37
N ALA A 162 12.02 -1.42 9.83
CA ALA A 162 13.23 -0.72 9.40
C ALA A 162 13.45 -0.86 7.89
N GLY A 163 13.83 0.23 7.23
CA GLY A 163 14.01 0.28 5.77
C GLY A 163 12.71 0.46 4.98
N SER A 164 11.59 0.70 5.66
CA SER A 164 10.31 1.05 5.01
C SER A 164 10.36 2.44 4.35
N SER A 165 9.52 2.64 3.33
CA SER A 165 9.16 3.98 2.87
C SER A 165 8.37 4.72 3.96
N LEU A 166 8.67 6.00 4.18
CA LEU A 166 8.10 6.78 5.27
C LEU A 166 7.45 8.09 4.76
N ALA A 167 6.35 8.46 5.37
CA ALA A 167 5.78 9.80 5.33
C ALA A 167 6.45 10.74 6.35
N TYR A 168 7.38 10.19 7.16
CA TYR A 168 8.09 10.89 8.24
C TYR A 168 7.16 11.48 9.30
N ILE A 169 6.16 10.69 9.67
CA ILE A 169 5.27 10.95 10.81
C ILE A 169 6.00 10.51 12.09
N ALA A 170 5.77 11.21 13.18
CA ALA A 170 6.40 10.92 14.46
C ALA A 170 5.38 10.88 15.60
N LYS A 171 5.70 10.11 16.65
CA LYS A 171 4.91 10.07 17.88
C LYS A 171 4.60 11.48 18.41
N GLY A 172 3.36 11.72 18.76
CA GLY A 172 2.83 13.01 19.20
C GLY A 172 2.33 13.90 18.07
N ASN A 173 2.58 13.57 16.79
CA ASN A 173 1.94 14.28 15.70
C ASN A 173 0.42 14.06 15.72
N ARG A 174 -0.32 15.06 15.29
CA ARG A 174 -1.78 14.98 15.12
C ARG A 174 -2.10 15.26 13.66
N LEU A 175 -2.84 14.36 13.04
CA LEU A 175 -3.20 14.43 11.63
C LEU A 175 -4.68 14.11 11.44
N TYR A 176 -5.27 14.68 10.40
CA TYR A 176 -6.54 14.17 9.89
C TYR A 176 -6.33 12.80 9.23
N VAL A 177 -7.34 11.92 9.27
CA VAL A 177 -7.35 10.63 8.56
C VAL A 177 -6.99 10.81 7.08
N ARG A 178 -7.53 11.84 6.41
CA ARG A 178 -7.19 12.14 5.01
C ARG A 178 -5.69 12.42 4.78
N MET A 179 -4.98 13.00 5.78
CA MET A 179 -3.54 13.22 5.68
C MET A 179 -2.75 11.92 5.84
N LEU A 180 -3.26 10.94 6.61
CA LEU A 180 -2.68 9.60 6.67
C LEU A 180 -2.84 8.89 5.32
N VAL A 181 -4.03 8.96 4.70
CA VAL A 181 -4.25 8.43 3.35
C VAL A 181 -3.32 9.10 2.33
N GLU A 182 -3.13 10.41 2.41
CA GLU A 182 -2.19 11.17 1.57
C GLU A 182 -0.75 10.67 1.76
N GLY A 183 -0.28 10.52 3.01
CA GLY A 183 1.03 9.95 3.34
C GLY A 183 1.22 8.51 2.87
N MET A 184 0.13 7.73 2.75
CA MET A 184 0.17 6.39 2.16
C MET A 184 0.26 6.44 0.63
N MET A 185 -0.43 7.39 -0.01
CA MET A 185 -0.50 7.45 -1.48
C MET A 185 0.75 8.10 -2.10
N LEU A 186 1.22 9.24 -1.59
CA LEU A 186 2.32 9.99 -2.19
C LEU A 186 3.67 9.34 -1.88
N PRO A 187 4.26 9.48 -0.66
CA PRO A 187 5.57 8.91 -0.35
C PRO A 187 5.51 7.40 -0.07
N SER A 188 4.33 6.79 -0.16
CA SER A 188 4.13 5.38 0.16
C SER A 188 4.42 5.02 1.62
N GLY A 189 4.16 5.94 2.58
CA GLY A 189 4.50 5.80 3.99
C GLY A 189 3.92 4.55 4.65
N ASN A 190 4.79 3.68 5.18
CA ASN A 190 4.39 2.56 6.01
C ASN A 190 3.99 3.03 7.40
N ASP A 191 4.66 4.07 7.90
CA ASP A 191 4.31 4.78 9.14
C ASP A 191 2.85 5.28 9.09
N ALA A 192 2.45 5.94 8.01
CA ALA A 192 1.08 6.39 7.83
C ALA A 192 0.08 5.21 7.79
N ALA A 193 0.44 4.09 7.15
CA ALA A 193 -0.39 2.90 7.08
C ALA A 193 -0.59 2.24 8.45
N ILE A 194 0.46 2.14 9.24
CA ILE A 194 0.42 1.58 10.60
C ILE A 194 -0.43 2.45 11.52
N VAL A 195 -0.26 3.79 11.47
CA VAL A 195 -1.08 4.72 12.26
C VAL A 195 -2.55 4.64 11.86
N LEU A 196 -2.86 4.64 10.57
CA LEU A 196 -4.24 4.53 10.07
C LEU A 196 -4.88 3.20 10.49
N ALA A 197 -4.15 2.09 10.35
CA ALA A 197 -4.63 0.75 10.71
C ALA A 197 -4.89 0.63 12.22
N THR A 198 -4.04 1.23 13.07
CA THR A 198 -4.24 1.25 14.51
C THR A 198 -5.51 2.02 14.89
N ALA A 199 -5.71 3.21 14.32
CA ALA A 199 -6.90 4.00 14.55
C ALA A 199 -8.18 3.28 14.08
N ALA A 200 -8.15 2.72 12.87
CA ALA A 200 -9.28 1.97 12.32
C ALA A 200 -9.58 0.71 13.13
N GLY A 201 -8.56 -0.05 13.56
CA GLY A 201 -8.74 -1.27 14.35
C GLY A 201 -9.38 -1.01 15.71
N ARG A 202 -8.98 0.06 16.40
CA ARG A 202 -9.64 0.50 17.65
C ARG A 202 -11.10 0.87 17.41
N LYS A 203 -11.37 1.57 16.33
CA LYS A 203 -12.74 1.95 15.95
C LYS A 203 -13.61 0.73 15.64
N ILE A 204 -13.08 -0.25 14.89
CA ILE A 204 -13.76 -1.50 14.55
C ILE A 204 -14.08 -2.30 15.83
N ALA A 205 -13.12 -2.40 16.76
CA ALA A 205 -13.31 -3.09 18.02
C ALA A 205 -14.21 -2.33 19.02
N GLY A 206 -14.48 -1.04 18.80
CA GLY A 206 -15.13 -0.18 19.79
C GLY A 206 -14.32 -0.01 21.07
N ASN A 207 -12.99 -0.18 21.01
CA ASN A 207 -12.09 -0.19 22.17
C ASN A 207 -10.81 0.62 21.87
N GLU A 208 -10.72 1.80 22.43
CA GLU A 208 -9.56 2.70 22.29
C GLU A 208 -8.33 2.24 23.08
N GLU A 209 -8.50 1.32 24.06
CA GLU A 209 -7.43 0.82 24.92
C GLU A 209 -6.64 -0.36 24.30
N LEU A 210 -7.05 -0.85 23.12
CA LEU A 210 -6.28 -1.87 22.42
C LEU A 210 -4.84 -1.43 22.22
N THR A 211 -3.90 -2.33 22.47
CA THR A 211 -2.51 -2.12 22.09
C THR A 211 -2.42 -1.92 20.57
N PRO A 212 -1.38 -1.23 20.07
CA PRO A 212 -1.21 -1.08 18.62
C PRO A 212 -1.23 -2.40 17.85
N SER A 213 -0.63 -3.46 18.41
CA SER A 213 -0.59 -4.78 17.76
C SER A 213 -1.99 -5.41 17.67
N GLU A 214 -2.78 -5.38 18.73
CA GLU A 214 -4.16 -5.89 18.74
C GLU A 214 -5.07 -5.12 17.79
N ALA A 215 -4.92 -3.79 17.76
CA ALA A 215 -5.67 -2.94 16.84
C ALA A 215 -5.33 -3.23 15.37
N ILE A 216 -4.04 -3.39 15.03
CA ILE A 216 -3.62 -3.76 13.67
C ILE A 216 -4.11 -5.16 13.30
N GLU A 217 -4.07 -6.12 14.21
CA GLU A 217 -4.62 -7.46 13.99
C GLU A 217 -6.12 -7.41 13.70
N THR A 218 -6.88 -6.66 14.49
CA THR A 218 -8.32 -6.41 14.26
C THR A 218 -8.54 -5.80 12.86
N PHE A 219 -7.75 -4.80 12.48
CA PHE A 219 -7.87 -4.17 11.17
C PHE A 219 -7.53 -5.12 10.02
N VAL A 220 -6.50 -5.95 10.15
CA VAL A 220 -6.12 -6.96 9.13
C VAL A 220 -7.19 -8.05 9.00
N HIS A 221 -7.78 -8.47 10.12
CA HIS A 221 -8.95 -9.37 10.10
C HIS A 221 -10.09 -8.75 9.29
N GLU A 222 -10.36 -7.47 9.52
CA GLU A 222 -11.40 -6.75 8.78
C GLU A 222 -11.08 -6.61 7.29
N MET A 223 -9.81 -6.34 6.93
CA MET A 223 -9.39 -6.37 5.52
C MET A 223 -9.72 -7.72 4.86
N ASN A 224 -9.42 -8.83 5.51
CA ASN A 224 -9.70 -10.16 4.97
C ASN A 224 -11.20 -10.49 4.96
N ARG A 225 -11.95 -10.04 5.96
CA ARG A 225 -13.41 -10.19 6.00
C ARG A 225 -14.05 -9.46 4.82
N MET A 226 -13.71 -8.18 4.62
CA MET A 226 -14.23 -7.38 3.50
C MET A 226 -13.78 -7.91 2.15
N ALA A 227 -12.54 -8.37 2.01
CA ALA A 227 -12.07 -9.01 0.80
C ALA A 227 -12.95 -10.21 0.42
N LYS A 228 -13.31 -11.05 1.39
CA LYS A 228 -14.22 -12.18 1.19
C LYS A 228 -15.63 -11.72 0.81
N GLU A 229 -16.19 -10.71 1.47
CA GLU A 229 -17.52 -10.17 1.18
C GLU A 229 -17.61 -9.53 -0.22
N LEU A 230 -16.52 -8.86 -0.63
CA LEU A 230 -16.36 -8.32 -1.97
C LEU A 230 -16.11 -9.40 -3.03
N GLY A 231 -16.03 -10.69 -2.65
CA GLY A 231 -15.83 -11.82 -3.55
C GLY A 231 -14.42 -11.90 -4.13
N PHE A 232 -13.38 -11.48 -3.36
CA PHE A 232 -12.00 -11.70 -3.79
C PHE A 232 -11.66 -13.19 -3.71
N GLU A 233 -11.11 -13.74 -4.78
CA GLU A 233 -10.93 -15.18 -4.92
C GLU A 233 -9.63 -15.67 -4.30
N ARG A 234 -8.55 -14.88 -4.46
CA ARG A 234 -7.19 -15.31 -4.19
C ARG A 234 -6.37 -14.23 -3.53
N THR A 235 -6.97 -13.55 -2.55
CA THR A 235 -6.35 -12.47 -1.79
C THR A 235 -6.31 -12.81 -0.32
N HIS A 236 -5.16 -12.58 0.30
CA HIS A 236 -4.98 -12.63 1.75
C HIS A 236 -4.00 -11.54 2.19
N PHE A 237 -4.44 -10.72 3.12
CA PHE A 237 -3.65 -9.67 3.73
C PHE A 237 -3.11 -10.13 5.08
N SER A 238 -1.83 -9.87 5.37
CA SER A 238 -1.20 -10.13 6.66
C SER A 238 -0.72 -8.85 7.36
N ASN A 239 -0.83 -7.72 6.69
CA ASN A 239 -0.47 -6.40 7.22
C ASN A 239 -1.12 -5.28 6.37
N PRO A 240 -1.18 -4.03 6.88
CA PRO A 240 -1.86 -2.94 6.18
C PRO A 240 -0.98 -2.21 5.15
N ASP A 241 0.33 -2.42 5.13
CA ASP A 241 1.29 -1.61 4.38
C ASP A 241 1.91 -2.31 3.16
N GLY A 242 1.69 -3.64 3.05
CA GLY A 242 2.24 -4.47 1.97
C GLY A 242 3.66 -4.94 2.23
N TRP A 243 4.14 -4.93 3.48
CA TRP A 243 5.38 -5.59 3.85
C TRP A 243 5.31 -7.07 3.52
N HIS A 244 6.38 -7.60 2.89
CA HIS A 244 6.34 -8.96 2.38
C HIS A 244 6.27 -10.02 3.49
N THR A 245 5.28 -10.89 3.35
CA THR A 245 5.21 -12.20 4.01
C THR A 245 4.72 -13.23 2.99
N GLY A 246 5.01 -14.51 3.20
CA GLY A 246 4.53 -15.57 2.30
C GLY A 246 3.01 -15.72 2.26
N SER A 247 2.31 -15.17 3.26
CA SER A 247 0.85 -15.16 3.36
C SER A 247 0.19 -13.88 2.87
N HIS A 248 0.96 -12.85 2.45
CA HIS A 248 0.46 -11.60 1.91
C HIS A 248 0.47 -11.63 0.38
N TYR A 249 -0.66 -11.95 -0.24
CA TYR A 249 -0.76 -12.15 -1.70
C TYR A 249 -2.14 -11.76 -2.23
N THR A 250 -2.22 -11.61 -3.55
CA THR A 250 -3.45 -11.34 -4.30
C THR A 250 -3.39 -12.02 -5.68
N CYS A 251 -4.28 -11.64 -6.59
CA CYS A 251 -4.27 -12.01 -8.01
C CYS A 251 -4.72 -10.83 -8.88
N LEU A 252 -4.58 -10.95 -10.21
CA LEU A 252 -4.92 -9.87 -11.14
C LEU A 252 -6.41 -9.49 -11.10
N ASN A 253 -7.32 -10.48 -10.99
CA ASN A 253 -8.75 -10.23 -10.91
C ASN A 253 -9.11 -9.40 -9.66
N ASP A 254 -8.54 -9.75 -8.51
CA ASP A 254 -8.78 -9.02 -7.27
C ASP A 254 -8.13 -7.62 -7.32
N MET A 255 -6.97 -7.48 -7.99
CA MET A 255 -6.34 -6.18 -8.21
C MET A 255 -7.18 -5.26 -9.10
N ALA A 256 -7.90 -5.79 -10.10
CA ALA A 256 -8.85 -5.01 -10.89
C ALA A 256 -9.97 -4.44 -10.02
N ARG A 257 -10.52 -5.24 -9.11
CA ARG A 257 -11.55 -4.82 -8.16
C ARG A 257 -11.03 -3.79 -7.16
N ILE A 258 -9.84 -4.00 -6.61
CA ILE A 258 -9.18 -3.02 -5.73
C ILE A 258 -8.98 -1.68 -6.45
N ALA A 259 -8.59 -1.72 -7.73
CA ALA A 259 -8.45 -0.51 -8.55
C ALA A 259 -9.78 0.24 -8.69
N LYS A 260 -10.88 -0.47 -8.96
CA LYS A 260 -12.22 0.12 -9.06
C LYS A 260 -12.63 0.79 -7.75
N LEU A 261 -12.52 0.09 -6.62
CA LEU A 261 -12.85 0.63 -5.30
C LEU A 261 -12.04 1.90 -4.98
N ALA A 262 -10.74 1.92 -5.32
CA ALA A 262 -9.89 3.08 -5.11
C ALA A 262 -10.28 4.27 -6.00
N LEU A 263 -10.69 4.03 -7.24
CA LEU A 263 -11.14 5.07 -8.17
C LEU A 263 -12.49 5.67 -7.76
N GLU A 264 -13.37 4.87 -7.19
CA GLU A 264 -14.71 5.27 -6.74
C GLU A 264 -14.68 6.02 -5.40
N ASN A 265 -13.64 5.82 -4.57
CA ASN A 265 -13.48 6.53 -3.32
C ASN A 265 -12.84 7.91 -3.53
N SER A 266 -13.56 8.99 -3.27
CA SER A 266 -13.13 10.36 -3.58
C SER A 266 -11.85 10.78 -2.84
N THR A 267 -11.63 10.32 -1.60
CA THR A 267 -10.43 10.62 -0.81
C THR A 267 -9.20 9.92 -1.40
N ILE A 268 -9.31 8.62 -1.70
CA ILE A 268 -8.21 7.85 -2.32
C ILE A 268 -7.93 8.41 -3.72
N ALA A 269 -8.97 8.59 -4.55
CA ALA A 269 -8.85 9.11 -5.91
C ALA A 269 -8.18 10.49 -5.96
N ARG A 270 -8.45 11.35 -4.98
CA ARG A 270 -7.78 12.65 -4.85
C ARG A 270 -6.27 12.48 -4.68
N TYR A 271 -5.84 11.71 -3.67
CA TYR A 271 -4.43 11.65 -3.29
C TYR A 271 -3.61 10.77 -4.22
N MET A 272 -4.15 9.67 -4.76
CA MET A 272 -3.38 8.87 -5.72
C MET A 272 -3.05 9.60 -7.03
N ARG A 273 -3.79 10.67 -7.38
CA ARG A 273 -3.52 11.52 -8.56
C ARG A 273 -2.69 12.77 -8.26
N THR A 274 -2.44 13.08 -6.98
CA THR A 274 -1.63 14.23 -6.56
C THR A 274 -0.15 13.91 -6.78
N GLY A 275 0.57 14.72 -7.54
CA GLY A 275 1.99 14.53 -7.84
C GLY A 275 2.88 14.85 -6.64
N GLU A 276 2.62 15.98 -6.00
CA GLU A 276 3.30 16.44 -4.79
C GLU A 276 2.37 17.35 -3.97
N ASP A 277 2.60 17.41 -2.67
CA ASP A 277 1.89 18.33 -1.78
C ASP A 277 2.77 18.70 -0.57
N GLU A 278 2.57 19.90 -0.05
CA GLU A 278 3.13 20.39 1.21
C GLU A 278 2.06 20.29 2.30
N VAL A 279 2.25 19.34 3.22
CA VAL A 279 1.27 19.00 4.25
C VAL A 279 1.70 19.51 5.61
N THR A 280 0.92 20.39 6.23
CA THR A 280 1.13 20.86 7.61
C THR A 280 0.23 20.08 8.56
N PHE A 281 0.84 19.37 9.51
CA PHE A 281 0.15 18.63 10.55
C PHE A 281 -0.53 19.57 11.56
N LEU A 282 -1.53 19.09 12.27
CA LEU A 282 -2.22 19.87 13.30
C LEU A 282 -1.31 20.32 14.47
N THR A 283 -0.15 19.64 14.59
CA THR A 283 0.92 19.98 15.54
C THR A 283 1.97 20.95 14.97
N GLY A 284 1.76 21.49 13.77
CA GLY A 284 2.57 22.56 13.17
C GLY A 284 3.78 22.09 12.36
N GLN A 285 4.07 20.78 12.30
CA GLN A 285 5.15 20.26 11.43
C GLN A 285 4.68 20.24 9.98
N THR A 286 5.57 20.64 9.06
CA THR A 286 5.32 20.60 7.63
C THR A 286 6.18 19.53 6.95
N LYS A 287 5.61 18.81 6.01
CA LYS A 287 6.26 17.79 5.17
C LYS A 287 5.95 18.03 3.72
N GLU A 288 6.95 17.92 2.88
CA GLU A 288 6.82 17.84 1.43
C GLU A 288 6.74 16.38 1.02
N TRP A 289 5.64 15.95 0.43
CA TRP A 289 5.43 14.60 -0.03
C TRP A 289 5.35 14.57 -1.56
N LYS A 290 6.14 13.67 -2.16
CA LYS A 290 6.14 13.41 -3.61
C LYS A 290 5.59 12.04 -3.90
N ASN A 291 4.77 11.97 -4.93
CA ASN A 291 4.18 10.71 -5.34
C ASN A 291 5.24 9.83 -6.01
N THR A 292 5.34 8.60 -5.53
CA THR A 292 6.22 7.57 -6.11
C THR A 292 5.76 7.10 -7.48
N ASN A 293 4.51 7.38 -7.87
CA ASN A 293 4.03 7.18 -9.24
C ASN A 293 4.43 8.37 -10.13
N LEU A 294 5.51 8.21 -10.87
CA LEU A 294 6.10 9.27 -11.69
C LEU A 294 5.20 9.73 -12.85
N LEU A 295 4.14 8.96 -13.17
CA LEU A 295 3.19 9.33 -14.23
C LEU A 295 2.30 10.52 -13.86
N VAL A 296 2.13 10.80 -12.56
CA VAL A 296 1.32 11.93 -12.06
C VAL A 296 2.17 13.11 -11.58
N ASN A 297 3.49 12.98 -11.53
CA ASN A 297 4.39 14.06 -11.12
C ASN A 297 4.88 14.85 -12.35
N LYS A 298 4.54 16.14 -12.40
CA LYS A 298 4.80 17.00 -13.56
C LYS A 298 6.29 17.25 -13.84
N ASP A 299 7.11 17.14 -12.81
CA ASP A 299 8.55 17.39 -12.91
C ASP A 299 9.33 16.16 -13.37
N GLU A 300 8.64 15.03 -13.57
CA GLU A 300 9.24 13.77 -13.97
C GLU A 300 9.10 13.51 -15.48
N GLY A 301 10.13 12.91 -16.08
CA GLY A 301 10.15 12.59 -17.51
C GLY A 301 9.11 11.56 -17.97
N PHE A 302 8.38 10.96 -17.03
CA PHE A 302 7.31 9.97 -17.28
C PHE A 302 5.91 10.56 -17.20
N PHE A 303 5.78 11.84 -16.85
CA PHE A 303 4.50 12.50 -16.62
C PHE A 303 3.54 12.37 -17.82
N ARG A 304 2.26 12.13 -17.49
CA ARG A 304 1.16 12.07 -18.45
C ARG A 304 -0.04 12.87 -17.97
N TYR A 305 -0.57 13.73 -18.84
CA TYR A 305 -1.77 14.53 -18.54
C TYR A 305 -3.04 13.70 -18.31
N ASP A 306 -3.10 12.50 -18.92
CA ASP A 306 -4.22 11.58 -18.81
C ASP A 306 -4.09 10.60 -17.62
N ALA A 307 -2.95 10.55 -16.94
CA ALA A 307 -2.78 9.74 -15.74
C ALA A 307 -3.58 10.34 -14.58
N ILE A 308 -4.37 9.48 -13.93
CA ILE A 308 -5.20 9.84 -12.80
C ILE A 308 -4.80 9.10 -11.52
N GLY A 309 -3.60 8.55 -11.51
CA GLY A 309 -2.99 8.00 -10.30
C GLY A 309 -2.74 6.53 -10.36
N MET A 310 -2.78 6.00 -9.30
CA MET A 310 -2.77 4.83 -8.47
C MET A 310 -1.44 4.69 -7.72
N LYS A 311 -0.93 3.45 -7.57
CA LYS A 311 0.08 3.15 -6.56
C LYS A 311 1.24 2.33 -7.11
N THR A 312 2.45 2.67 -6.66
CA THR A 312 3.65 1.84 -6.82
C THR A 312 3.83 0.88 -5.65
N GLY A 313 4.60 -0.17 -5.86
CA GLY A 313 5.03 -1.08 -4.82
C GLY A 313 6.45 -1.58 -5.07
N TYR A 314 7.14 -1.97 -3.99
CA TYR A 314 8.41 -2.68 -4.05
C TYR A 314 8.64 -3.46 -2.77
N THR A 315 8.95 -4.72 -2.91
CA THR A 315 9.66 -5.55 -1.92
C THR A 315 10.62 -6.45 -2.70
N ARG A 316 11.64 -6.99 -2.04
CA ARG A 316 12.58 -7.87 -2.76
C ARG A 316 11.87 -9.03 -3.49
N PRO A 317 10.87 -9.75 -2.90
CA PRO A 317 10.17 -10.82 -3.60
C PRO A 317 9.08 -10.37 -4.59
N ALA A 318 8.53 -9.16 -4.44
CA ALA A 318 7.53 -8.60 -5.37
C ALA A 318 8.17 -7.88 -6.55
N GLU A 319 9.46 -7.54 -6.42
CA GLU A 319 10.14 -6.62 -7.33
C GLU A 319 9.37 -5.30 -7.48
N TYR A 320 9.55 -4.55 -8.56
CA TYR A 320 8.84 -3.28 -8.75
C TYR A 320 7.45 -3.51 -9.34
N CYS A 321 6.44 -3.01 -8.64
CA CYS A 321 5.04 -3.05 -9.02
C CYS A 321 4.54 -1.65 -9.36
N LEU A 322 3.59 -1.56 -10.28
CA LEU A 322 2.90 -0.32 -10.63
C LEU A 322 1.46 -0.64 -11.03
N MET A 323 0.51 -0.05 -10.33
CA MET A 323 -0.86 0.14 -10.79
C MET A 323 -1.03 1.59 -11.20
N SER A 324 -1.56 1.86 -12.38
CA SER A 324 -1.85 3.21 -12.84
C SER A 324 -3.18 3.26 -13.60
N ALA A 325 -3.90 4.36 -13.43
CA ALA A 325 -5.16 4.61 -14.11
C ALA A 325 -5.05 5.85 -15.01
N PHE A 326 -5.78 5.80 -16.11
CA PHE A 326 -5.74 6.81 -17.16
C PHE A 326 -7.16 7.19 -17.58
N ARG A 327 -7.42 8.48 -17.77
CA ARG A 327 -8.69 8.97 -18.30
C ARG A 327 -8.63 8.95 -19.83
N LEU A 328 -9.50 8.18 -20.45
CA LEU A 328 -9.65 8.15 -21.90
C LEU A 328 -10.46 9.34 -22.42
N SER A 329 -10.36 9.62 -23.72
CA SER A 329 -11.09 10.73 -24.37
C SER A 329 -12.61 10.56 -24.39
N ASP A 330 -13.08 9.34 -24.29
CA ASP A 330 -14.51 8.98 -24.19
C ASP A 330 -15.04 9.00 -22.74
N GLY A 331 -14.17 9.34 -21.78
CA GLY A 331 -14.51 9.44 -20.36
C GLY A 331 -14.31 8.16 -19.55
N ARG A 332 -13.95 7.04 -20.18
CA ARG A 332 -13.63 5.78 -19.47
C ARG A 332 -12.33 5.89 -18.69
N ASN A 333 -12.19 5.04 -17.69
CA ASN A 333 -10.97 4.85 -16.90
C ASN A 333 -10.29 3.54 -17.30
N LEU A 334 -9.14 3.63 -17.93
CA LEU A 334 -8.29 2.48 -18.22
C LEU A 334 -7.28 2.30 -17.09
N VAL A 335 -7.18 1.10 -16.54
CA VAL A 335 -6.19 0.72 -15.52
C VAL A 335 -5.17 -0.22 -16.14
N VAL A 336 -3.89 0.05 -15.88
CA VAL A 336 -2.79 -0.84 -16.24
C VAL A 336 -2.03 -1.21 -14.96
N GLY A 337 -1.90 -2.51 -14.71
CA GLY A 337 -1.12 -3.08 -13.61
C GLY A 337 0.04 -3.90 -14.14
N VAL A 338 1.27 -3.61 -13.70
CA VAL A 338 2.47 -4.39 -14.00
C VAL A 338 3.19 -4.75 -12.70
N PHE A 339 3.62 -6.00 -12.58
CA PHE A 339 4.21 -6.56 -11.38
C PHE A 339 5.43 -7.42 -11.75
N GLY A 340 6.43 -7.46 -10.86
CA GLY A 340 7.63 -8.27 -11.06
C GLY A 340 8.65 -7.61 -12.00
N TYR A 341 8.81 -6.30 -11.97
CA TYR A 341 9.83 -5.61 -12.76
C TYR A 341 11.14 -5.51 -11.98
N ALA A 342 12.24 -5.98 -12.58
CA ALA A 342 13.57 -5.81 -12.00
C ALA A 342 14.06 -4.35 -12.07
N ASP A 343 13.59 -3.55 -13.03
CA ASP A 343 13.96 -2.14 -13.24
C ASP A 343 12.81 -1.20 -12.87
N SER A 344 13.10 -0.28 -11.94
CA SER A 344 12.12 0.67 -11.42
C SER A 344 11.59 1.66 -12.47
N TYR A 345 12.37 2.03 -13.47
CA TYR A 345 11.99 3.01 -14.49
C TYR A 345 11.40 2.36 -15.74
N LYS A 346 11.85 1.14 -16.07
CA LYS A 346 11.34 0.43 -17.25
C LYS A 346 9.83 0.19 -17.17
N ARG A 347 9.29 -0.09 -15.97
CA ARG A 347 7.84 -0.25 -15.78
C ARG A 347 7.03 0.98 -16.21
N PHE A 348 7.54 2.21 -15.99
CA PHE A 348 6.87 3.44 -16.44
C PHE A 348 6.94 3.60 -17.95
N ASN A 349 8.08 3.31 -18.58
CA ASN A 349 8.23 3.35 -20.02
C ASN A 349 7.30 2.36 -20.71
N ASP A 350 7.22 1.14 -20.21
CA ASP A 350 6.42 0.08 -20.82
C ASP A 350 4.92 0.35 -20.63
N VAL A 351 4.50 0.80 -19.44
CA VAL A 351 3.12 1.27 -19.21
C VAL A 351 2.76 2.44 -20.14
N ASN A 352 3.66 3.41 -20.33
CA ASN A 352 3.43 4.53 -21.26
C ASN A 352 3.20 4.05 -22.69
N LYS A 353 4.00 3.09 -23.18
CA LYS A 353 3.82 2.51 -24.53
C LYS A 353 2.50 1.76 -24.63
N LEU A 354 2.21 0.90 -23.65
CA LEU A 354 1.00 0.09 -23.63
C LEU A 354 -0.27 0.94 -23.62
N VAL A 355 -0.33 1.94 -22.74
CA VAL A 355 -1.48 2.85 -22.67
C VAL A 355 -1.67 3.64 -23.95
N SER A 356 -0.57 4.11 -24.57
CA SER A 356 -0.68 4.84 -25.84
C SER A 356 -1.23 3.95 -26.95
N ALA A 357 -0.74 2.71 -27.07
CA ALA A 357 -1.22 1.76 -28.06
C ALA A 357 -2.69 1.35 -27.82
N CYS A 358 -3.08 1.10 -26.57
CA CYS A 358 -4.50 0.84 -26.23
C CYS A 358 -5.40 2.02 -26.60
N LYS A 359 -4.97 3.27 -26.36
CA LYS A 359 -5.74 4.47 -26.72
C LYS A 359 -5.88 4.63 -28.24
N ASP A 360 -4.81 4.36 -28.99
CA ASP A 360 -4.84 4.42 -30.45
C ASP A 360 -5.80 3.37 -31.00
N GLN A 361 -5.75 2.15 -30.50
CA GLN A 361 -6.65 1.05 -30.87
C GLN A 361 -8.12 1.38 -30.56
N ILE A 362 -8.42 1.88 -29.36
CA ILE A 362 -9.78 2.32 -28.96
C ILE A 362 -10.30 3.42 -29.91
N ALA A 363 -9.42 4.37 -30.28
CA ALA A 363 -9.81 5.44 -31.18
C ALA A 363 -10.06 4.94 -32.61
N GLU A 364 -9.36 3.92 -33.07
CA GLU A 364 -9.54 3.29 -34.37
C GLU A 364 -10.86 2.51 -34.42
N GLU A 365 -11.13 1.66 -33.43
CA GLU A 365 -12.39 0.92 -33.30
C GLU A 365 -13.61 1.87 -33.26
N ALA A 366 -13.51 3.00 -32.56
CA ALA A 366 -14.56 4.00 -32.50
C ALA A 366 -14.81 4.70 -33.86
N LYS A 367 -13.76 4.87 -34.70
CA LYS A 367 -13.92 5.40 -36.08
C LYS A 367 -14.57 4.39 -37.00
N GLU A 368 -14.16 3.12 -36.89
CA GLU A 368 -14.74 2.04 -37.69
C GLU A 368 -16.23 1.84 -37.39
N ALA A 369 -16.61 1.84 -36.11
CA ALA A 369 -18.01 1.75 -35.69
C ALA A 369 -18.86 2.88 -36.29
N LYS A 370 -18.37 4.12 -36.28
CA LYS A 370 -19.05 5.27 -36.90
C LYS A 370 -19.19 5.12 -38.40
N ASN A 371 -18.18 4.61 -39.09
CA ASN A 371 -18.17 4.42 -40.54
C ASN A 371 -19.11 3.30 -40.97
N ASN A 372 -19.28 2.28 -40.14
CA ASN A 372 -20.16 1.12 -40.39
C ASN A 372 -21.60 1.35 -39.94
N GLY A 373 -21.97 2.56 -39.50
CA GLY A 373 -23.35 2.92 -39.14
C GLY A 373 -23.86 2.24 -37.89
N THR A 374 -22.98 1.73 -37.04
CA THR A 374 -23.33 1.21 -35.71
C THR A 374 -23.49 2.39 -34.76
N PRO A 375 -24.65 2.57 -34.11
CA PRO A 375 -24.96 3.72 -33.26
C PRO A 375 -24.04 3.84 -32.02
#